data_c82666da66d7e4aad03cc90b67758ba9
#
_entry.id   c82666da66d7e4aad03cc90b67758ba9
#
_cell.length_a   1.000
_cell.length_b   1.000
_cell.length_c   1.000
_cell.angle_alpha   90.00
_cell.angle_beta   90.00
_cell.angle_gamma   90.00
#
_symmetry.space_group_name_H-M   'P 1'
#
loop_
_entity.id
_entity.type
_entity.pdbx_description
1 polymer ?
#
loop_
_entity_poly.entity_id
_entity_poly.type
_entity_poly.pdbx_seq_one_letter_code
_entity_poly.pdbx_strand_id
1 'polypeptide(L)'
;MKENKKLKLTFLITERSLGNKINKSLKEKGFDKYFLFYAKGSASSTVLEYLGIGESEKEVIIYPSNENDSLKIMECIKNSEYIKNTIIFRVPVSGISSLKSLEYFLKEVEVNE
;
A
#
# COMPACT_ATOMS: atom_id res chain seq x y z
N MET A 1 3.38 5.60 -23.74
CA MET A 1 3.04 6.00 -22.36
C MET A 1 4.29 6.53 -21.68
N LYS A 2 4.17 7.62 -20.99
CA LYS A 2 5.31 8.23 -20.30
C LYS A 2 5.63 7.43 -19.04
N GLU A 3 6.88 7.45 -18.64
CA GLU A 3 7.31 6.69 -17.47
C GLU A 3 6.59 7.07 -16.19
N ASN A 4 6.28 8.36 -16.01
CA ASN A 4 5.60 8.82 -14.81
C ASN A 4 4.16 8.33 -14.71
N LYS A 5 3.65 7.68 -15.76
CA LYS A 5 2.30 7.10 -15.75
C LYS A 5 2.31 5.60 -15.46
N LYS A 6 3.46 5.05 -15.12
CA LYS A 6 3.50 3.65 -14.72
C LYS A 6 2.83 3.48 -13.37
N LEU A 7 1.94 2.52 -13.30
CA LEU A 7 1.18 2.25 -12.09
C LEU A 7 2.00 1.37 -11.16
N LYS A 8 2.04 1.76 -9.90
CA LYS A 8 2.65 0.98 -8.83
C LYS A 8 1.60 0.70 -7.79
N LEU A 9 1.73 -0.44 -7.13
CA LEU A 9 0.92 -0.74 -5.97
C LEU A 9 1.84 -0.79 -4.77
N THR A 10 1.51 -0.01 -3.75
CA THR A 10 2.25 -0.06 -2.50
C THR A 10 1.40 -0.83 -1.51
N PHE A 11 1.95 -1.95 -1.04
CA PHE A 11 1.27 -2.83 -0.10
C PHE A 11 1.78 -2.58 1.29
N LEU A 12 0.84 -2.44 2.23
CA LEU A 12 1.15 -2.37 3.65
C LEU A 12 0.40 -3.50 4.32
N ILE A 13 1.12 -4.37 5.03
CA ILE A 13 0.51 -5.44 5.81
C ILE A 13 0.79 -5.13 7.26
N THR A 14 -0.23 -4.89 8.03
CA THR A 14 -0.08 -4.45 9.39
C THR A 14 -1.07 -5.16 10.31
N GLU A 15 -0.88 -4.97 11.61
CA GLU A 15 -1.78 -5.54 12.59
C GLU A 15 -3.12 -4.82 12.56
N ARG A 16 -4.15 -5.56 12.95
CA ARG A 16 -5.49 -5.02 13.04
C ARG A 16 -5.49 -3.80 13.95
N SER A 17 -6.23 -2.80 13.57
CA SER A 17 -6.37 -1.51 14.26
C SER A 17 -5.29 -0.48 13.94
N LEU A 18 -4.12 -0.90 13.40
CA LEU A 18 -3.12 0.08 12.98
C LEU A 18 -3.43 0.69 11.62
N GLY A 19 -4.19 -0.02 10.79
CA GLY A 19 -4.50 0.46 9.46
C GLY A 19 -5.16 1.82 9.44
N ASN A 20 -6.12 2.05 10.33
CA ASN A 20 -6.80 3.34 10.39
C ASN A 20 -5.85 4.47 10.74
N LYS A 21 -4.92 4.21 11.65
CA LYS A 21 -3.95 5.23 12.06
C LYS A 21 -2.99 5.54 10.92
N ILE A 22 -2.55 4.51 10.22
CA ILE A 22 -1.66 4.66 9.07
C ILE A 22 -2.36 5.44 7.97
N ASN A 23 -3.58 5.07 7.64
CA ASN A 23 -4.35 5.75 6.59
C ASN A 23 -4.61 7.21 6.93
N LYS A 24 -4.89 7.49 8.19
CA LYS A 24 -5.09 8.87 8.62
C LYS A 24 -3.81 9.68 8.45
N SER A 25 -2.67 9.11 8.83
CA SER A 25 -1.38 9.77 8.69
C SER A 25 -1.06 10.04 7.22
N LEU A 26 -1.32 9.08 6.35
CA LEU A 26 -1.06 9.25 4.93
C LEU A 26 -2.04 10.23 4.29
N LYS A 27 -3.27 10.24 4.75
CA LYS A 27 -4.27 11.18 4.24
C LYS A 27 -3.85 12.62 4.51
N GLU A 28 -3.27 12.87 5.67
CA GLU A 28 -2.77 14.20 6.01
C GLU A 28 -1.66 14.67 5.07
N LYS A 29 -1.01 13.74 4.41
CA LYS A 29 0.05 14.03 3.44
C LYS A 29 -0.44 13.99 2.01
N GLY A 30 -1.75 13.85 1.81
CA GLY A 30 -2.34 13.87 0.47
C GLY A 30 -2.60 12.50 -0.13
N PHE A 31 -2.35 11.41 0.59
CA PHE A 31 -2.55 10.06 0.08
C PHE A 31 -3.82 9.48 0.68
N ASP A 32 -4.93 9.62 -0.03
CA ASP A 32 -6.24 9.19 0.48
C ASP A 32 -6.94 8.14 -0.40
N LYS A 33 -6.27 7.65 -1.45
CA LYS A 33 -6.84 6.64 -2.34
C LYS A 33 -6.21 5.29 -2.04
N TYR A 34 -6.96 4.40 -1.40
CA TYR A 34 -6.46 3.10 -1.01
C TYR A 34 -7.57 2.07 -0.95
N PHE A 35 -7.17 0.80 -0.98
CA PHE A 35 -8.05 -0.32 -0.72
C PHE A 35 -7.63 -0.96 0.59
N LEU A 36 -8.59 -1.32 1.43
CA LEU A 36 -8.31 -1.96 2.70
C LEU A 36 -8.99 -3.32 2.72
N PHE A 37 -8.21 -4.34 3.04
CA PHE A 37 -8.70 -5.71 3.15
C PHE A 37 -8.33 -6.27 4.51
N TYR A 38 -9.18 -7.15 5.01
CA TYR A 38 -8.87 -7.91 6.21
C TYR A 38 -8.45 -9.30 5.78
N ALA A 39 -7.36 -9.78 6.34
CA ALA A 39 -6.80 -11.06 5.97
C ALA A 39 -6.45 -11.86 7.20
N LYS A 40 -6.62 -13.16 7.10
CA LYS A 40 -6.14 -14.08 8.12
C LYS A 40 -4.85 -14.67 7.61
N GLY A 41 -3.91 -14.88 8.51
CA GLY A 41 -2.67 -15.53 8.13
C GLY A 41 -2.95 -16.99 7.78
N SER A 42 -2.75 -17.34 6.53
CA SER A 42 -2.84 -18.71 6.06
C SER A 42 -1.46 -19.31 5.83
N ALA A 43 -0.41 -18.51 6.03
CA ALA A 43 0.95 -18.97 5.90
C ALA A 43 1.35 -19.80 7.12
N SER A 44 2.43 -20.55 7.00
CA SER A 44 2.93 -21.33 8.12
C SER A 44 3.30 -20.40 9.27
N SER A 45 3.27 -20.93 10.49
CA SER A 45 3.63 -20.15 11.67
C SER A 45 5.05 -19.60 11.58
N THR A 46 5.94 -20.34 10.93
CA THR A 46 7.32 -19.89 10.73
C THR A 46 7.37 -18.61 9.88
N VAL A 47 6.58 -18.58 8.81
CA VAL A 47 6.52 -17.40 7.94
C VAL A 47 5.93 -16.23 8.70
N LEU A 48 4.87 -16.46 9.47
CA LEU A 48 4.22 -15.40 10.23
C LEU A 48 5.17 -14.83 11.28
N GLU A 49 5.93 -15.70 11.96
CA GLU A 49 6.92 -15.25 12.93
C GLU A 49 8.02 -14.43 12.27
N TYR A 50 8.49 -14.88 11.12
CA TYR A 50 9.54 -14.16 10.39
C TYR A 50 9.06 -12.75 10.02
N LEU A 51 7.80 -12.63 9.64
CA LEU A 51 7.22 -11.34 9.28
C LEU A 51 6.87 -10.49 10.51
N GLY A 52 7.05 -11.02 11.70
CA GLY A 52 6.69 -10.31 12.91
C GLY A 52 5.21 -10.19 13.11
N ILE A 53 4.45 -11.06 12.44
CA ILE A 53 2.99 -11.04 12.49
C ILE A 53 2.53 -12.33 13.15
N GLY A 54 1.80 -12.26 14.22
CA GLY A 54 1.20 -13.45 14.84
C GLY A 54 0.10 -14.02 13.96
N GLU A 55 -0.60 -15.02 14.48
CA GLU A 55 -1.69 -15.66 13.75
C GLU A 55 -2.97 -14.82 13.69
N SER A 56 -2.97 -13.66 14.33
CA SER A 56 -4.13 -12.79 14.37
C SER A 56 -4.46 -12.21 12.99
N GLU A 57 -5.65 -11.68 12.87
CA GLU A 57 -6.09 -11.03 11.64
C GLU A 57 -5.21 -9.84 11.29
N LYS A 58 -4.99 -9.66 10.01
CA LYS A 58 -4.16 -8.58 9.50
C LYS A 58 -4.97 -7.64 8.64
N GLU A 59 -4.48 -6.44 8.49
CA GLU A 59 -5.02 -5.48 7.54
C GLU A 59 -4.03 -5.33 6.40
N VAL A 60 -4.54 -5.42 5.19
CA VAL A 60 -3.74 -5.24 3.99
C VAL A 60 -4.25 -3.97 3.31
N ILE A 61 -3.38 -3.00 3.17
CA ILE A 61 -3.73 -1.72 2.57
C ILE A 61 -2.95 -1.60 1.28
N ILE A 62 -3.64 -1.26 0.21
CA ILE A 62 -3.03 -1.12 -1.11
C ILE A 62 -3.24 0.29 -1.60
N TYR A 63 -2.13 0.98 -1.88
CA TYR A 63 -2.15 2.33 -2.44
C TYR A 63 -1.71 2.27 -3.90
N PRO A 64 -2.67 2.37 -4.86
CA PRO A 64 -2.28 2.54 -6.26
C PRO A 64 -1.71 3.94 -6.45
N SER A 65 -0.63 4.07 -7.16
CA SER A 65 -0.01 5.38 -7.33
C SER A 65 1.01 5.37 -8.47
N ASN A 66 1.51 6.53 -8.81
CA ASN A 66 2.64 6.63 -9.71
C ASN A 66 3.93 6.32 -8.93
N GLU A 67 5.05 6.29 -9.64
CA GLU A 67 6.33 5.94 -9.05
C GLU A 67 6.72 6.89 -7.91
N ASN A 68 6.57 8.18 -8.13
CA ASN A 68 6.98 9.18 -7.13
C ASN A 68 6.14 9.08 -5.86
N ASP A 69 4.84 8.97 -6.00
CA ASP A 69 3.95 8.87 -4.84
C ASP A 69 4.17 7.56 -4.10
N SER A 70 4.42 6.48 -4.82
CA SER A 70 4.72 5.19 -4.20
C SER A 70 5.97 5.30 -3.32
N LEU A 71 7.00 5.96 -3.81
CA LEU A 71 8.22 6.17 -3.03
C LEU A 71 7.97 7.04 -1.81
N LYS A 72 7.15 8.08 -1.95
CA LYS A 72 6.81 8.94 -0.82
C LYS A 72 6.05 8.20 0.25
N ILE A 73 5.10 7.37 -0.15
CA ILE A 73 4.34 6.55 0.81
C ILE A 73 5.28 5.63 1.58
N MET A 74 6.18 4.95 0.86
CA MET A 74 7.14 4.06 1.49
C MET A 74 8.02 4.81 2.48
N GLU A 75 8.54 5.98 2.10
CA GLU A 75 9.36 6.79 2.98
C GLU A 75 8.61 7.24 4.22
N CYS A 76 7.35 7.64 4.06
CA CYS A 76 6.54 8.06 5.21
C CYS A 76 6.42 6.95 6.24
N ILE A 77 6.18 5.72 5.78
CA ILE A 77 6.02 4.60 6.71
C ILE A 77 7.35 4.16 7.29
N LYS A 78 8.41 4.13 6.49
CA LYS A 78 9.73 3.74 6.97
C LYS A 78 10.24 4.68 8.07
N ASN A 79 9.84 5.94 8.01
CA ASN A 79 10.24 6.93 9.00
C ASN A 79 9.24 7.11 10.12
N SER A 80 8.21 6.28 10.17
CA SER A 80 7.17 6.36 11.18
C SER A 80 7.35 5.28 12.24
N GLU A 81 6.63 5.43 13.34
CA GLU A 81 6.62 4.43 14.39
C GLU A 81 5.94 3.13 13.93
N TYR A 82 5.14 3.20 12.87
CA TYR A 82 4.40 2.03 12.38
C TYR A 82 5.27 1.00 11.71
N ILE A 83 6.49 1.36 11.32
CA ILE A 83 7.35 0.43 10.58
C ILE A 83 7.65 -0.85 11.35
N LYS A 84 7.63 -0.79 12.67
CA LYS A 84 7.91 -1.95 13.51
C LYS A 84 6.86 -3.04 13.39
N ASN A 85 5.64 -2.65 13.05
CA ASN A 85 4.51 -3.57 12.98
C ASN A 85 3.91 -3.67 11.58
N THR A 86 4.63 -3.16 10.58
CA THR A 86 4.12 -3.08 9.23
C THR A 86 5.16 -3.55 8.24
N ILE A 87 4.72 -4.36 7.30
CA ILE A 87 5.56 -4.75 6.17
C ILE A 87 5.10 -3.91 5.01
N ILE A 88 6.04 -3.30 4.30
CA ILE A 88 5.70 -2.46 3.16
C ILE A 88 6.55 -2.87 1.96
N PHE A 89 5.91 -3.01 0.82
CA PHE A 89 6.62 -3.29 -0.42
C PHE A 89 5.86 -2.70 -1.59
N ARG A 90 6.56 -2.55 -2.69
CA ARG A 90 6.03 -1.95 -3.90
C ARG A 90 6.04 -2.97 -5.02
N VAL A 91 4.96 -2.98 -5.82
CA VAL A 91 4.83 -3.92 -6.92
C VAL A 91 4.50 -3.12 -8.19
N PRO A 92 5.29 -3.30 -9.25
CA PRO A 92 4.93 -2.69 -10.52
C PRO A 92 3.76 -3.44 -11.15
N VAL A 93 2.85 -2.71 -11.75
CA VAL A 93 1.74 -3.32 -12.46
C VAL A 93 2.17 -3.52 -13.92
N SER A 94 2.33 -4.77 -14.32
CA SER A 94 2.79 -5.08 -15.68
C SER A 94 1.65 -5.28 -16.66
N GLY A 95 0.43 -5.43 -16.15
CA GLY A 95 -0.74 -5.58 -17.01
C GLY A 95 -2.01 -5.14 -16.29
N ILE A 96 -2.95 -4.64 -17.06
CA ILE A 96 -4.23 -4.22 -16.55
C ILE A 96 -5.28 -4.53 -17.62
N SER A 97 -6.51 -4.77 -17.21
CA SER A 97 -7.53 -5.28 -18.10
C SER A 97 -7.83 -4.40 -19.31
N SER A 98 -7.66 -3.11 -19.20
CA SER A 98 -7.90 -2.20 -20.30
C SER A 98 -7.18 -0.89 -20.10
N LEU A 99 -6.96 -0.19 -21.20
CA LEU A 99 -6.37 1.15 -21.15
C LEU A 99 -7.27 2.09 -20.35
N LYS A 100 -8.57 1.91 -20.46
CA LYS A 100 -9.52 2.73 -19.72
C LYS A 100 -9.37 2.53 -18.21
N SER A 101 -9.17 1.29 -17.76
CA SER A 101 -8.95 1.01 -16.35
C SER A 101 -7.66 1.65 -15.86
N LEU A 102 -6.61 1.58 -16.68
CA LEU A 102 -5.34 2.20 -16.34
C LEU A 102 -5.49 3.71 -16.19
N GLU A 103 -6.17 4.33 -17.13
CA GLU A 103 -6.39 5.77 -17.09
C GLU A 103 -7.20 6.17 -15.85
N TYR A 104 -8.18 5.35 -15.50
CA TYR A 104 -8.98 5.61 -14.31
C TYR A 104 -8.11 5.66 -13.06
N PHE A 105 -7.28 4.65 -12.86
CA PHE A 105 -6.42 4.61 -11.68
C PHE A 105 -5.41 5.74 -11.66
N LEU A 106 -4.78 6.00 -12.78
CA LEU A 106 -3.78 7.05 -12.85
C LEU A 106 -4.40 8.44 -12.67
N LYS A 107 -5.59 8.62 -13.20
CA LYS A 107 -6.30 9.89 -13.04
C LYS A 107 -6.64 10.13 -11.57
N GLU A 108 -7.08 9.09 -10.87
CA GLU A 108 -7.41 9.21 -9.46
C GLU A 108 -6.20 9.53 -8.60
N VAL A 109 -5.05 8.97 -8.93
CA VAL A 109 -3.85 9.17 -8.11
C VAL A 109 -3.00 10.36 -8.55
N GLU A 110 -3.25 10.91 -9.73
CA GLU A 110 -2.47 12.02 -10.26
C GLU A 110 -3.23 13.34 -10.30
N VAL A 111 -4.46 13.33 -9.86
CA VAL A 111 -5.33 14.50 -9.98
C VAL A 111 -4.76 15.74 -9.29
N ASN A 112 -3.92 15.56 -8.30
CA ASN A 112 -3.34 16.66 -7.53
C ASN A 112 -1.91 17.02 -7.93
N GLU A 113 -1.44 16.49 -9.02
CA GLU A 113 -0.11 16.82 -9.50
C GLU A 113 -0.05 18.19 -10.24
#